data_ec4e78a0b666f5a42557e07fce51712b
#
_entry.id   ec4e78a0b666f5a42557e07fce51712b
#
_cell.length_a   1.000
_cell.length_b   1.000
_cell.length_c   1.000
_cell.angle_alpha   90.00
_cell.angle_beta   90.00
_cell.angle_gamma   90.00
#
_symmetry.space_group_name_H-M   'P 1'
#
loop_
_entity.id
_entity.type
_entity.pdbx_description
1 polymer ?
#
loop_
_entity_poly.entity_id
_entity_poly.type
_entity_poly.pdbx_seq_one_letter_code
_entity_poly.pdbx_strand_id
1 'polypeptide(L)'
;MAPVIQFKDVVKIYPLKSGDVTALDHISFEVDHGEFISIMGPSGSGKSTLLTMMGCLDTPTSGDIFISGLRTRDMSDTELTNLRRDRIGFIFQYFNLFPLLNIIENVSFPQMLKSQAQVDEKKAIEVLHAVQLDEHLYTHTPLELSGGQQQRVAIARALINEPDILLCDEPTGNLDSKTGASIMDLMTDLHKNGSTIIVVTHDPHVAEYTERTIRIVDGRIVS
;
A
#
# COMPACT_ATOMS: atom_id res chain seq x y z
N MET A 1 -9.92 17.86 9.77
CA MET A 1 -10.36 17.25 8.48
C MET A 1 -10.87 15.86 8.80
N ALA A 2 -11.68 15.23 7.93
CA ALA A 2 -12.04 13.83 8.16
C ALA A 2 -10.80 12.95 7.93
N PRO A 3 -10.63 11.84 8.68
CA PRO A 3 -9.51 10.92 8.48
C PRO A 3 -9.59 10.29 7.07
N VAL A 4 -8.42 9.96 6.51
CA VAL A 4 -8.34 9.30 5.19
C VAL A 4 -8.75 7.82 5.28
N ILE A 5 -8.46 7.18 6.42
CA ILE A 5 -8.94 5.84 6.77
C ILE A 5 -9.59 5.89 8.15
N GLN A 6 -10.76 5.27 8.29
CA GLN A 6 -11.40 5.08 9.58
C GLN A 6 -12.00 3.67 9.68
N PHE A 7 -11.62 2.94 10.71
CA PHE A 7 -12.19 1.66 11.11
C PHE A 7 -13.08 1.86 12.34
N LYS A 8 -14.29 1.33 12.30
CA LYS A 8 -15.27 1.39 13.41
C LYS A 8 -15.75 0.00 13.74
N ASP A 9 -15.26 -0.55 14.85
CA ASP A 9 -15.69 -1.84 15.40
C ASP A 9 -15.64 -3.00 14.38
N VAL A 10 -14.55 -3.04 13.59
CA VAL A 10 -14.42 -3.95 12.46
C VAL A 10 -14.06 -5.36 12.94
N VAL A 11 -14.86 -6.34 12.50
CA VAL A 11 -14.61 -7.77 12.71
C VAL A 11 -14.46 -8.44 11.34
N LYS A 12 -13.46 -9.32 11.23
CA LYS A 12 -13.31 -10.21 10.06
C LYS A 12 -13.14 -11.63 10.50
N ILE A 13 -14.08 -12.49 10.06
CA ILE A 13 -14.10 -13.93 10.31
C ILE A 13 -13.98 -14.65 8.97
N TYR A 14 -13.06 -15.61 8.88
CA TYR A 14 -12.93 -16.51 7.75
C TYR A 14 -13.49 -17.89 8.15
N PRO A 15 -14.56 -18.38 7.49
CA PRO A 15 -15.09 -19.69 7.74
C PRO A 15 -14.14 -20.76 7.17
N LEU A 16 -13.67 -21.68 7.99
CA LEU A 16 -12.84 -22.81 7.58
C LEU A 16 -13.56 -24.13 7.96
N LYS A 17 -13.22 -25.21 7.24
CA LYS A 17 -13.74 -26.55 7.55
C LYS A 17 -13.37 -27.03 8.97
N SER A 18 -12.27 -26.51 9.53
CA SER A 18 -11.75 -26.82 10.86
C SER A 18 -12.33 -25.95 11.99
N GLY A 19 -13.20 -25.00 11.67
CA GLY A 19 -13.73 -24.00 12.58
C GLY A 19 -13.40 -22.57 12.09
N ASP A 20 -14.21 -21.60 12.49
CA ASP A 20 -14.05 -20.20 12.09
C ASP A 20 -12.78 -19.58 12.69
N VAL A 21 -12.09 -18.77 11.89
CA VAL A 21 -10.92 -17.99 12.33
C VAL A 21 -11.28 -16.51 12.36
N THR A 22 -11.27 -15.92 13.55
CA THR A 22 -11.40 -14.46 13.73
C THR A 22 -10.06 -13.81 13.45
N ALA A 23 -9.91 -13.23 12.27
CA ALA A 23 -8.67 -12.59 11.83
C ALA A 23 -8.56 -11.13 12.32
N LEU A 24 -9.69 -10.41 12.45
CA LEU A 24 -9.79 -9.10 13.09
C LEU A 24 -10.94 -9.13 14.09
N ASP A 25 -10.70 -8.58 15.28
CA ASP A 25 -11.63 -8.65 16.39
C ASP A 25 -11.81 -7.25 17.01
N HIS A 26 -12.95 -6.61 16.65
CA HIS A 26 -13.35 -5.29 17.12
C HIS A 26 -12.28 -4.19 16.92
N ILE A 27 -11.70 -4.13 15.71
CA ILE A 27 -10.68 -3.15 15.34
C ILE A 27 -11.30 -1.77 15.14
N SER A 28 -10.76 -0.77 15.86
CA SER A 28 -11.12 0.64 15.68
C SER A 28 -9.87 1.51 15.71
N PHE A 29 -9.63 2.27 14.66
CA PHE A 29 -8.56 3.27 14.55
C PHE A 29 -8.84 4.22 13.39
N GLU A 30 -8.07 5.31 13.34
CA GLU A 30 -8.12 6.30 12.29
C GLU A 30 -6.70 6.61 11.79
N VAL A 31 -6.61 7.03 10.53
CA VAL A 31 -5.40 7.57 9.90
C VAL A 31 -5.76 8.89 9.27
N ASP A 32 -5.05 9.94 9.60
CA ASP A 32 -5.25 11.26 9.04
C ASP A 32 -4.46 11.44 7.72
N HIS A 33 -4.89 12.42 6.90
CA HIS A 33 -4.14 12.78 5.71
C HIS A 33 -2.72 13.25 6.06
N GLY A 34 -1.74 12.75 5.34
CA GLY A 34 -0.33 13.11 5.53
C GLY A 34 0.35 12.37 6.68
N GLU A 35 -0.27 11.42 7.36
CA GLU A 35 0.41 10.59 8.35
C GLU A 35 1.32 9.52 7.71
N PHE A 36 2.43 9.24 8.36
CA PHE A 36 3.29 8.09 8.07
C PHE A 36 3.28 7.14 9.27
N ILE A 37 2.56 6.03 9.16
CA ILE A 37 2.37 5.08 10.26
C ILE A 37 2.87 3.69 9.93
N SER A 38 3.22 2.92 10.97
CA SER A 38 3.49 1.49 10.86
C SER A 38 2.42 0.65 11.56
N ILE A 39 2.16 -0.54 11.02
CA ILE A 39 1.35 -1.59 11.63
C ILE A 39 2.25 -2.77 11.92
N MET A 40 2.43 -3.09 13.19
CA MET A 40 3.32 -4.15 13.65
C MET A 40 2.59 -5.25 14.41
N GLY A 41 3.17 -6.44 14.40
CA GLY A 41 2.67 -7.58 15.18
C GLY A 41 3.33 -8.89 14.74
N PRO A 42 3.20 -9.96 15.51
CA PRO A 42 3.74 -11.27 15.17
C PRO A 42 3.10 -11.84 13.88
N SER A 43 3.70 -12.90 13.33
CA SER A 43 3.07 -13.63 12.22
C SER A 43 1.70 -14.17 12.65
N GLY A 44 0.72 -14.06 11.76
CA GLY A 44 -0.66 -14.51 12.05
C GLY A 44 -1.50 -13.54 12.90
N SER A 45 -0.99 -12.38 13.31
CA SER A 45 -1.73 -11.42 14.15
C SER A 45 -2.89 -10.69 13.48
N GLY A 46 -3.07 -10.82 12.14
CA GLY A 46 -4.12 -10.14 11.38
C GLY A 46 -3.64 -8.98 10.50
N LYS A 47 -2.33 -8.68 10.44
CA LYS A 47 -1.78 -7.55 9.66
C LYS A 47 -2.15 -7.58 8.18
N SER A 48 -1.97 -8.72 7.52
CA SER A 48 -2.30 -8.86 6.09
C SER A 48 -3.81 -8.75 5.85
N THR A 49 -4.63 -9.25 6.79
CA THR A 49 -6.08 -9.06 6.74
C THR A 49 -6.43 -7.58 6.90
N LEU A 50 -5.79 -6.87 7.84
CA LEU A 50 -6.00 -5.45 8.03
C LEU A 50 -5.60 -4.64 6.77
N LEU A 51 -4.45 -4.97 6.16
CA LEU A 51 -4.02 -4.37 4.87
C LEU A 51 -5.05 -4.62 3.76
N THR A 52 -5.56 -5.85 3.67
CA THR A 52 -6.59 -6.24 2.68
C THR A 52 -7.88 -5.44 2.86
N MET A 53 -8.29 -5.19 4.12
CA MET A 53 -9.45 -4.35 4.46
C MET A 53 -9.21 -2.89 4.10
N MET A 54 -8.05 -2.31 4.47
CA MET A 54 -7.67 -0.93 4.10
C MET A 54 -7.61 -0.75 2.59
N GLY A 55 -7.16 -1.78 1.89
CA GLY A 55 -7.07 -1.80 0.44
C GLY A 55 -8.39 -2.07 -0.29
N CYS A 56 -9.51 -2.25 0.43
CA CYS A 56 -10.80 -2.62 -0.16
C CYS A 56 -10.73 -3.87 -1.05
N LEU A 57 -9.83 -4.81 -0.75
CA LEU A 57 -9.68 -6.07 -1.47
C LEU A 57 -10.61 -7.17 -0.94
N ASP A 58 -11.14 -6.97 0.26
CA ASP A 58 -12.14 -7.81 0.90
C ASP A 58 -13.06 -6.94 1.75
N THR A 59 -14.18 -7.49 2.25
CA THR A 59 -15.17 -6.77 3.05
C THR A 59 -15.19 -7.28 4.49
N PRO A 60 -15.46 -6.42 5.49
CA PRO A 60 -15.58 -6.84 6.88
C PRO A 60 -16.82 -7.74 7.08
N THR A 61 -16.76 -8.66 8.06
CA THR A 61 -17.91 -9.45 8.51
C THR A 61 -18.90 -8.55 9.24
N SER A 62 -18.41 -7.65 10.09
CA SER A 62 -19.20 -6.61 10.75
C SER A 62 -18.37 -5.36 11.01
N GLY A 63 -19.03 -4.27 11.43
CA GLY A 63 -18.38 -2.97 11.58
C GLY A 63 -18.28 -2.22 10.25
N ASP A 64 -17.65 -1.06 10.29
CA ASP A 64 -17.61 -0.13 9.17
C ASP A 64 -16.18 0.35 8.87
N ILE A 65 -15.87 0.44 7.57
CA ILE A 65 -14.62 1.00 7.06
C ILE A 65 -14.96 2.19 6.18
N PHE A 66 -14.28 3.30 6.42
CA PHE A 66 -14.38 4.50 5.60
C PHE A 66 -13.02 4.80 4.97
N ILE A 67 -13.01 5.05 3.68
CA ILE A 67 -11.83 5.50 2.91
C ILE A 67 -12.16 6.85 2.28
N SER A 68 -11.35 7.86 2.56
CA SER A 68 -11.59 9.24 2.13
C SER A 68 -13.04 9.71 2.40
N GLY A 69 -13.61 9.32 3.55
CA GLY A 69 -14.97 9.62 3.98
C GLY A 69 -16.08 8.77 3.36
N LEU A 70 -15.76 7.86 2.44
CA LEU A 70 -16.70 6.97 1.78
C LEU A 70 -16.83 5.65 2.53
N ARG A 71 -18.05 5.24 2.91
CA ARG A 71 -18.31 3.96 3.59
C ARG A 71 -18.25 2.82 2.58
N THR A 72 -17.24 1.94 2.74
CA THR A 72 -16.96 0.87 1.76
C THR A 72 -18.08 -0.17 1.66
N ARG A 73 -18.81 -0.41 2.74
CA ARG A 73 -19.92 -1.39 2.79
C ARG A 73 -21.10 -1.03 1.90
N ASP A 74 -21.29 0.26 1.61
CA ASP A 74 -22.41 0.76 0.81
C ASP A 74 -22.06 0.80 -0.69
N MET A 75 -20.82 0.44 -1.05
CA MET A 75 -20.29 0.52 -2.40
C MET A 75 -20.45 -0.80 -3.17
N SER A 76 -20.77 -0.70 -4.44
CA SER A 76 -20.73 -1.81 -5.39
C SER A 76 -19.28 -2.21 -5.72
N ASP A 77 -19.08 -3.41 -6.27
CA ASP A 77 -17.76 -3.88 -6.71
C ASP A 77 -17.08 -2.92 -7.70
N THR A 78 -17.85 -2.28 -8.57
CA THR A 78 -17.36 -1.28 -9.52
C THR A 78 -16.87 -0.03 -8.79
N GLU A 79 -17.61 0.46 -7.80
CA GLU A 79 -17.21 1.62 -6.99
C GLU A 79 -15.98 1.32 -6.15
N LEU A 80 -15.89 0.13 -5.52
CA LEU A 80 -14.69 -0.32 -4.80
C LEU A 80 -13.48 -0.43 -5.75
N THR A 81 -13.67 -0.91 -6.97
CA THR A 81 -12.61 -0.98 -7.98
C THR A 81 -12.11 0.40 -8.38
N ASN A 82 -13.02 1.35 -8.59
CA ASN A 82 -12.66 2.74 -8.88
C ASN A 82 -11.94 3.40 -7.70
N LEU A 83 -12.42 3.18 -6.47
CA LEU A 83 -11.80 3.70 -5.26
C LEU A 83 -10.36 3.18 -5.09
N ARG A 84 -10.14 1.86 -5.26
CA ARG A 84 -8.79 1.27 -5.25
C ARG A 84 -7.88 1.91 -6.29
N ARG A 85 -8.36 2.00 -7.54
CA ARG A 85 -7.59 2.55 -8.67
C ARG A 85 -7.21 4.01 -8.46
N ASP A 86 -8.11 4.82 -7.90
CA ASP A 86 -7.98 6.28 -7.87
C ASP A 86 -7.42 6.81 -6.55
N ARG A 87 -7.57 6.05 -5.43
CA ARG A 87 -7.24 6.54 -4.08
C ARG A 87 -6.17 5.74 -3.37
N ILE A 88 -5.83 4.53 -3.85
CA ILE A 88 -4.95 3.62 -3.12
C ILE A 88 -3.80 3.17 -4.02
N GLY A 89 -2.58 3.45 -3.61
CA GLY A 89 -1.36 2.89 -4.20
C GLY A 89 -0.87 1.70 -3.36
N PHE A 90 -0.62 0.57 -4.00
CA PHE A 90 -0.09 -0.63 -3.34
C PHE A 90 1.38 -0.83 -3.63
N ILE A 91 2.17 -1.09 -2.59
CA ILE A 91 3.58 -1.45 -2.65
C ILE A 91 3.74 -2.78 -1.92
N PHE A 92 4.22 -3.82 -2.61
CA PHE A 92 4.34 -5.17 -2.10
C PHE A 92 5.80 -5.59 -1.89
N GLN A 93 6.01 -6.57 -1.02
CA GLN A 93 7.30 -7.17 -0.74
C GLN A 93 7.95 -7.79 -2.02
N TYR A 94 7.15 -8.41 -2.89
CA TYR A 94 7.61 -9.08 -4.11
C TYR A 94 7.52 -8.20 -5.37
N PHE A 95 7.47 -6.86 -5.23
CA PHE A 95 7.40 -5.86 -6.29
C PHE A 95 6.19 -6.01 -7.23
N ASN A 96 5.79 -7.23 -7.60
CA ASN A 96 4.66 -7.58 -8.47
C ASN A 96 4.68 -6.81 -9.81
N LEU A 97 5.87 -6.67 -10.41
CA LEU A 97 6.05 -6.06 -11.72
C LEU A 97 5.70 -7.06 -12.83
N PHE A 98 5.22 -6.54 -13.95
CA PHE A 98 4.95 -7.35 -15.16
C PHE A 98 6.27 -7.64 -15.87
N PRO A 99 6.74 -8.90 -15.93
CA PRO A 99 8.10 -9.21 -16.37
C PRO A 99 8.34 -8.99 -17.86
N LEU A 100 7.25 -8.93 -18.66
CA LEU A 100 7.30 -8.76 -20.13
C LEU A 100 7.13 -7.29 -20.55
N LEU A 101 6.75 -6.41 -19.63
CA LEU A 101 6.61 -4.97 -19.89
C LEU A 101 7.91 -4.26 -19.51
N ASN A 102 8.27 -3.21 -20.24
CA ASN A 102 9.36 -2.33 -19.83
C ASN A 102 8.97 -1.49 -18.62
N ILE A 103 9.89 -0.69 -18.08
CA ILE A 103 9.67 0.06 -16.85
C ILE A 103 8.62 1.14 -17.02
N ILE A 104 8.62 1.90 -18.13
CA ILE A 104 7.58 2.90 -18.41
C ILE A 104 6.21 2.24 -18.50
N GLU A 105 6.09 1.13 -19.20
CA GLU A 105 4.84 0.37 -19.34
C GLU A 105 4.35 -0.16 -17.99
N ASN A 106 5.25 -0.68 -17.13
CA ASN A 106 4.90 -1.11 -15.77
C ASN A 106 4.31 0.02 -14.95
N VAL A 107 4.95 1.20 -14.97
CA VAL A 107 4.49 2.38 -14.22
C VAL A 107 3.19 2.93 -14.78
N SER A 108 3.04 2.94 -16.10
CA SER A 108 1.84 3.47 -16.79
C SER A 108 0.63 2.55 -16.71
N PHE A 109 0.81 1.26 -16.36
CA PHE A 109 -0.26 0.26 -16.40
C PHE A 109 -1.53 0.66 -15.63
N PRO A 110 -1.47 1.25 -14.40
CA PRO A 110 -2.68 1.68 -13.69
C PRO A 110 -3.44 2.81 -14.40
N GLN A 111 -2.77 3.64 -15.21
CA GLN A 111 -3.46 4.68 -16.00
C GLN A 111 -4.32 4.06 -17.10
N MET A 112 -3.87 2.95 -17.71
CA MET A 112 -4.65 2.23 -18.72
C MET A 112 -5.99 1.73 -18.18
N LEU A 113 -6.05 1.44 -16.88
CA LEU A 113 -7.27 1.01 -16.19
C LEU A 113 -8.19 2.19 -15.83
N LYS A 114 -7.66 3.42 -15.76
CA LYS A 114 -8.41 4.64 -15.39
C LYS A 114 -9.20 5.22 -16.54
N SER A 115 -8.65 5.16 -17.74
CA SER A 115 -9.31 5.71 -18.93
C SER A 115 -9.00 4.81 -20.14
N GLN A 116 -9.96 4.71 -21.05
CA GLN A 116 -9.66 4.21 -22.41
C GLN A 116 -8.79 5.22 -23.21
N ALA A 117 -8.24 6.24 -22.54
CA ALA A 117 -7.43 7.28 -23.10
C ALA A 117 -5.96 6.86 -23.22
N GLN A 118 -5.21 7.59 -24.02
CA GLN A 118 -3.77 7.41 -24.21
C GLN A 118 -3.03 7.47 -22.87
N VAL A 119 -2.08 6.53 -22.69
CA VAL A 119 -1.12 6.54 -21.58
C VAL A 119 -0.34 7.84 -21.59
N ASP A 120 -0.28 8.52 -20.46
CA ASP A 120 0.58 9.69 -20.30
C ASP A 120 2.01 9.25 -19.91
N GLU A 121 2.82 9.03 -20.94
CA GLU A 121 4.22 8.64 -20.76
C GLU A 121 5.03 9.72 -20.03
N LYS A 122 4.69 11.01 -20.20
CA LYS A 122 5.37 12.11 -19.50
C LYS A 122 5.19 11.98 -18.00
N LYS A 123 3.96 11.69 -17.56
CA LYS A 123 3.66 11.47 -16.14
C LYS A 123 4.41 10.25 -15.59
N ALA A 124 4.55 9.18 -16.38
CA ALA A 124 5.34 8.01 -15.98
C ALA A 124 6.81 8.38 -15.77
N ILE A 125 7.39 9.19 -16.66
CA ILE A 125 8.76 9.71 -16.53
C ILE A 125 8.89 10.59 -15.27
N GLU A 126 7.94 11.48 -15.02
CA GLU A 126 7.94 12.35 -13.82
C GLU A 126 7.95 11.55 -12.53
N VAL A 127 7.11 10.52 -12.40
CA VAL A 127 7.12 9.68 -11.18
C VAL A 127 8.35 8.79 -11.09
N LEU A 128 8.94 8.36 -12.21
CA LEU A 128 10.23 7.64 -12.21
C LEU A 128 11.38 8.52 -11.74
N HIS A 129 11.40 9.80 -12.13
CA HIS A 129 12.33 10.77 -11.58
C HIS A 129 12.11 11.00 -10.07
N ALA A 130 10.87 11.12 -9.63
CA ALA A 130 10.53 11.32 -8.22
C ALA A 130 11.04 10.17 -7.33
N VAL A 131 11.06 8.93 -7.85
CA VAL A 131 11.63 7.77 -7.15
C VAL A 131 13.12 7.59 -7.41
N GLN A 132 13.80 8.55 -8.06
CA GLN A 132 15.25 8.56 -8.31
C GLN A 132 15.73 7.31 -9.08
N LEU A 133 14.99 6.89 -10.12
CA LEU A 133 15.43 5.82 -11.03
C LEU A 133 16.14 6.45 -12.24
N ASP A 134 17.30 5.88 -12.62
CA ASP A 134 18.10 6.36 -13.75
C ASP A 134 17.36 6.20 -15.07
N GLU A 135 17.38 7.23 -15.94
CA GLU A 135 16.64 7.26 -17.21
C GLU A 135 17.03 6.14 -18.17
N HIS A 136 18.31 5.72 -18.18
CA HIS A 136 18.76 4.64 -19.06
C HIS A 136 18.08 3.30 -18.77
N LEU A 137 17.44 3.13 -17.62
CA LEU A 137 16.71 1.92 -17.22
C LEU A 137 15.26 1.89 -17.73
N TYR A 138 14.70 2.99 -18.21
CA TYR A 138 13.27 3.11 -18.49
C TYR A 138 12.76 2.14 -19.55
N THR A 139 13.62 1.76 -20.50
CA THR A 139 13.31 0.79 -21.56
C THR A 139 13.66 -0.66 -21.20
N HIS A 140 14.29 -0.88 -20.02
CA HIS A 140 14.61 -2.22 -19.53
C HIS A 140 13.36 -2.94 -19.02
N THR A 141 13.46 -4.26 -18.89
CA THR A 141 12.46 -5.10 -18.22
C THR A 141 12.81 -5.27 -16.75
N PRO A 142 11.85 -5.63 -15.87
CA PRO A 142 12.13 -5.86 -14.46
C PRO A 142 13.25 -6.86 -14.16
N LEU A 143 13.43 -7.86 -15.01
CA LEU A 143 14.47 -8.89 -14.84
C LEU A 143 15.90 -8.36 -15.00
N GLU A 144 16.07 -7.19 -15.61
CA GLU A 144 17.36 -6.53 -15.81
C GLU A 144 17.72 -5.57 -14.66
N LEU A 145 16.81 -5.40 -13.68
CA LEU A 145 16.96 -4.47 -12.57
C LEU A 145 17.34 -5.18 -11.27
N SER A 146 18.13 -4.49 -10.43
CA SER A 146 18.35 -4.89 -9.04
C SER A 146 17.05 -4.83 -8.22
N GLY A 147 16.99 -5.54 -7.07
CA GLY A 147 15.80 -5.52 -6.20
C GLY A 147 15.40 -4.12 -5.75
N GLY A 148 16.36 -3.26 -5.40
CA GLY A 148 16.08 -1.88 -5.03
C GLY A 148 15.53 -1.04 -6.19
N GLN A 149 16.03 -1.26 -7.42
CA GLN A 149 15.49 -0.61 -8.60
C GLN A 149 14.06 -1.10 -8.91
N GLN A 150 13.80 -2.40 -8.80
CA GLN A 150 12.44 -2.96 -8.94
C GLN A 150 11.48 -2.36 -7.91
N GLN A 151 11.92 -2.19 -6.65
CA GLN A 151 11.09 -1.56 -5.61
C GLN A 151 10.79 -0.09 -5.93
N ARG A 152 11.77 0.67 -6.45
CA ARG A 152 11.53 2.05 -6.91
C ARG A 152 10.48 2.08 -8.03
N VAL A 153 10.53 1.15 -8.99
CA VAL A 153 9.51 1.01 -10.05
C VAL A 153 8.15 0.67 -9.46
N ALA A 154 8.07 -0.22 -8.47
CA ALA A 154 6.82 -0.56 -7.79
C ALA A 154 6.23 0.65 -7.05
N ILE A 155 7.07 1.48 -6.42
CA ILE A 155 6.67 2.75 -5.79
C ILE A 155 6.17 3.75 -6.86
N ALA A 156 6.90 3.93 -7.97
CA ALA A 156 6.48 4.81 -9.07
C ALA A 156 5.11 4.38 -9.63
N ARG A 157 4.91 3.07 -9.85
CA ARG A 157 3.62 2.52 -10.29
C ARG A 157 2.49 2.80 -9.29
N ALA A 158 2.77 2.75 -8.00
CA ALA A 158 1.78 3.07 -6.98
C ALA A 158 1.40 4.56 -6.99
N LEU A 159 2.34 5.45 -7.32
CA LEU A 159 2.16 6.90 -7.33
C LEU A 159 1.48 7.45 -8.59
N ILE A 160 1.46 6.72 -9.71
CA ILE A 160 1.08 7.25 -11.04
C ILE A 160 -0.34 7.84 -11.09
N ASN A 161 -1.26 7.32 -10.30
CA ASN A 161 -2.63 7.83 -10.22
C ASN A 161 -2.85 8.88 -9.12
N GLU A 162 -1.76 9.36 -8.46
CA GLU A 162 -1.81 10.34 -7.36
C GLU A 162 -2.75 9.88 -6.22
N PRO A 163 -2.48 8.72 -5.62
CA PRO A 163 -3.36 8.16 -4.62
C PRO A 163 -3.36 9.00 -3.34
N ASP A 164 -4.48 8.96 -2.60
CA ASP A 164 -4.58 9.58 -1.26
C ASP A 164 -3.75 8.80 -0.23
N ILE A 165 -3.53 7.50 -0.47
CA ILE A 165 -2.94 6.55 0.49
C ILE A 165 -1.97 5.62 -0.23
N LEU A 166 -0.78 5.42 0.34
CA LEU A 166 0.16 4.35 -0.02
C LEU A 166 0.09 3.24 1.03
N LEU A 167 -0.33 2.05 0.62
CA LEU A 167 -0.35 0.84 1.45
C LEU A 167 0.86 -0.03 1.10
N CYS A 168 1.75 -0.23 2.07
CA CYS A 168 3.01 -0.94 1.88
C CYS A 168 3.02 -2.23 2.71
N ASP A 169 3.17 -3.37 2.05
CA ASP A 169 3.34 -4.68 2.69
C ASP A 169 4.80 -5.09 2.65
N GLU A 170 5.49 -5.01 3.79
CA GLU A 170 6.92 -5.35 3.96
C GLU A 170 7.80 -4.75 2.84
N PRO A 171 7.81 -3.42 2.62
CA PRO A 171 8.41 -2.80 1.43
C PRO A 171 9.92 -2.99 1.29
N THR A 172 10.60 -3.43 2.35
CA THR A 172 12.04 -3.68 2.38
C THR A 172 12.40 -5.15 2.63
N GLY A 173 11.39 -6.03 2.79
CA GLY A 173 11.59 -7.40 3.25
C GLY A 173 12.45 -8.30 2.32
N ASN A 174 12.59 -7.93 1.05
CA ASN A 174 13.42 -8.66 0.07
C ASN A 174 14.71 -7.90 -0.32
N LEU A 175 15.09 -6.87 0.44
CA LEU A 175 16.23 -6.01 0.15
C LEU A 175 17.33 -6.20 1.21
N ASP A 176 18.58 -5.96 0.83
CA ASP A 176 19.64 -5.80 1.80
C ASP A 176 19.44 -4.53 2.65
N SER A 177 20.05 -4.48 3.83
CA SER A 177 19.82 -3.40 4.80
C SER A 177 20.14 -2.00 4.25
N LYS A 178 21.19 -1.86 3.41
CA LYS A 178 21.56 -0.57 2.82
C LYS A 178 20.52 -0.11 1.78
N THR A 179 20.10 -1.02 0.92
CA THR A 179 19.06 -0.75 -0.08
C THR A 179 17.73 -0.50 0.60
N GLY A 180 17.38 -1.26 1.63
CA GLY A 180 16.17 -1.06 2.45
C GLY A 180 16.13 0.33 3.08
N ALA A 181 17.24 0.78 3.70
CA ALA A 181 17.34 2.14 4.24
C ALA A 181 17.09 3.21 3.16
N SER A 182 17.69 3.06 1.97
CA SER A 182 17.47 3.99 0.85
C SER A 182 16.01 4.02 0.36
N ILE A 183 15.28 2.91 0.44
CA ILE A 183 13.84 2.88 0.15
C ILE A 183 13.06 3.60 1.25
N MET A 184 13.40 3.42 2.52
CA MET A 184 12.74 4.11 3.63
C MET A 184 13.00 5.62 3.62
N ASP A 185 14.21 6.05 3.22
CA ASP A 185 14.53 7.47 2.99
C ASP A 185 13.63 8.05 1.88
N LEU A 186 13.46 7.34 0.76
CA LEU A 186 12.53 7.73 -0.31
C LEU A 186 11.09 7.85 0.19
N MET A 187 10.62 6.88 1.00
CA MET A 187 9.27 6.93 1.59
C MET A 187 9.12 8.15 2.52
N THR A 188 10.16 8.47 3.30
CA THR A 188 10.20 9.66 4.15
C THR A 188 10.10 10.94 3.33
N ASP A 189 10.78 11.02 2.18
CA ASP A 189 10.70 12.19 1.30
C ASP A 189 9.31 12.31 0.64
N LEU A 190 8.68 11.20 0.26
CA LEU A 190 7.29 11.19 -0.22
C LEU A 190 6.31 11.68 0.87
N HIS A 191 6.50 11.23 2.12
CA HIS A 191 5.72 11.70 3.26
C HIS A 191 5.87 13.20 3.50
N LYS A 192 7.11 13.73 3.50
CA LYS A 192 7.36 15.18 3.61
C LYS A 192 6.69 16.00 2.51
N ASN A 193 6.46 15.39 1.35
CA ASN A 193 5.72 15.98 0.24
C ASN A 193 4.20 15.78 0.33
N GLY A 194 3.69 15.29 1.46
CA GLY A 194 2.27 15.21 1.78
C GLY A 194 1.60 13.84 1.52
N SER A 195 2.36 12.80 1.15
CA SER A 195 1.79 11.46 0.98
C SER A 195 1.39 10.86 2.34
N THR A 196 0.21 10.25 2.40
CA THR A 196 -0.18 9.39 3.53
C THR A 196 0.36 7.98 3.30
N ILE A 197 1.13 7.45 4.24
CA ILE A 197 1.84 6.17 4.08
C ILE A 197 1.55 5.25 5.25
N ILE A 198 1.15 4.02 4.94
CA ILE A 198 0.91 2.97 5.92
C ILE A 198 1.79 1.78 5.58
N VAL A 199 2.70 1.43 6.48
CA VAL A 199 3.62 0.31 6.31
C VAL A 199 3.23 -0.82 7.25
N VAL A 200 2.92 -1.97 6.70
CA VAL A 200 2.81 -3.22 7.45
C VAL A 200 4.19 -3.85 7.50
N THR A 201 4.71 -4.08 8.70
CA THR A 201 6.04 -4.68 8.86
C THR A 201 6.17 -5.43 10.19
N HIS A 202 7.14 -6.33 10.25
CA HIS A 202 7.62 -6.94 11.50
C HIS A 202 9.00 -6.43 11.90
N ASP A 203 9.64 -5.58 11.05
CA ASP A 203 10.96 -5.02 11.29
C ASP A 203 10.85 -3.73 12.12
N PRO A 204 11.42 -3.71 13.37
CA PRO A 204 11.45 -2.51 14.20
C PRO A 204 12.18 -1.32 13.55
N HIS A 205 13.21 -1.57 12.74
CA HIS A 205 13.95 -0.51 12.06
C HIS A 205 13.10 0.25 11.04
N VAL A 206 12.17 -0.45 10.36
CA VAL A 206 11.20 0.19 9.46
C VAL A 206 10.24 1.07 10.26
N ALA A 207 9.82 0.62 11.43
CA ALA A 207 8.92 1.39 12.30
C ALA A 207 9.56 2.69 12.85
N GLU A 208 10.88 2.74 12.98
CA GLU A 208 11.60 3.96 13.42
C GLU A 208 11.46 5.14 12.43
N TYR A 209 11.12 4.90 11.16
CA TYR A 209 10.83 5.93 10.17
C TYR A 209 9.43 6.54 10.29
N THR A 210 8.53 5.94 11.08
CA THR A 210 7.12 6.31 11.14
C THR A 210 6.80 7.16 12.37
N GLU A 211 5.77 8.01 12.27
CA GLU A 211 5.37 8.91 13.34
C GLU A 211 4.70 8.18 14.51
N ARG A 212 4.00 7.08 14.22
CA ARG A 212 3.39 6.20 15.23
C ARG A 212 3.26 4.77 14.73
N THR A 213 3.17 3.85 15.68
CA THR A 213 3.01 2.42 15.41
C THR A 213 1.70 1.93 16.01
N ILE A 214 0.88 1.26 15.19
CA ILE A 214 -0.28 0.48 15.64
C ILE A 214 0.19 -0.96 15.84
N ARG A 215 0.05 -1.48 17.08
CA ARG A 215 0.41 -2.88 17.37
C ARG A 215 -0.83 -3.76 17.36
N ILE A 216 -0.76 -4.86 16.59
CA ILE A 216 -1.83 -5.84 16.47
C ILE A 216 -1.35 -7.20 16.96
N VAL A 217 -2.13 -7.82 17.85
CA VAL A 217 -1.90 -9.18 18.39
C VAL A 217 -3.24 -9.90 18.41
N ASP A 218 -3.29 -11.13 17.89
CA ASP A 218 -4.49 -11.97 17.83
C ASP A 218 -5.74 -11.25 17.34
N GLY A 219 -5.57 -10.47 16.26
CA GLY A 219 -6.65 -9.71 15.62
C GLY A 219 -7.10 -8.45 16.36
N ARG A 220 -6.43 -8.02 17.44
CA ARG A 220 -6.79 -6.85 18.26
C ARG A 220 -5.67 -5.83 18.29
N ILE A 221 -6.03 -4.55 18.34
CA ILE A 221 -5.08 -3.46 18.60
C ILE A 221 -4.75 -3.47 20.11
N VAL A 222 -3.46 -3.47 20.43
CA VAL A 222 -2.96 -3.52 21.81
C VAL A 222 -2.24 -2.23 22.23
N SER A 223 -1.86 -1.38 21.30
CA SER A 223 -1.28 -0.04 21.55
C SER A 223 -1.26 0.78 20.27
#